data_82c7e883cdec197fc7f7307e1dc3c51a
#
_entry.id   82c7e883cdec197fc7f7307e1dc3c51a
#
_cell.length_a   1.000
_cell.length_b   1.000
_cell.length_c   1.000
_cell.angle_alpha   90.00
_cell.angle_beta   90.00
_cell.angle_gamma   90.00
#
_symmetry.space_group_name_H-M   'P 1'
#
loop_
_entity.id
_entity.type
_entity.pdbx_description
1 polymer ?
#
loop_
_entity_poly.entity_id
_entity_poly.type
_entity_poly.pdbx_seq_one_letter_code
_entity_poly.pdbx_strand_id
1 'polypeptide(L)'
;MQWFKVPPKIYFENDSIQYLQKMEGIERAFIVTDPTMVKLGNVDKVLYYLRKREKYCHSEIYSDVEPDPDVETIMRGVQAMRQFQPDVIIALGGGSAMDAAKGMWLFYEHPEATFDGLKLKFMDIRKRAYKFPRLGAKAQMVCIPTTSGTGSEVTSFSVV
;
A
#
# COMPACT_ATOMS: atom_id res chain seq x y z
N MET A 1 -3.64 29.40 1.10
CA MET A 1 -4.66 28.52 1.69
C MET A 1 -3.97 27.25 2.15
N GLN A 2 -3.98 26.97 3.43
CA GLN A 2 -3.43 25.74 4.01
C GLN A 2 -4.56 24.69 4.07
N TRP A 3 -4.25 23.43 3.74
CA TRP A 3 -5.20 22.33 3.79
C TRP A 3 -4.52 21.10 4.35
N PHE A 4 -5.28 20.25 5.00
CA PHE A 4 -4.84 19.01 5.61
C PHE A 4 -5.66 17.86 5.02
N LYS A 5 -4.97 16.81 4.58
CA LYS A 5 -5.61 15.63 4.00
C LYS A 5 -5.24 14.40 4.82
N VAL A 6 -6.24 13.66 5.24
CA VAL A 6 -6.11 12.39 5.95
C VAL A 6 -6.76 11.28 5.12
N PRO A 7 -6.44 10.01 5.40
CA PRO A 7 -7.19 8.89 4.83
C PRO A 7 -8.70 9.01 5.11
N PRO A 8 -9.56 8.59 4.19
CA PRO A 8 -11.01 8.72 4.34
C PRO A 8 -11.57 7.88 5.49
N LYS A 9 -10.87 6.81 5.88
CA LYS A 9 -11.24 5.93 6.99
C LYS A 9 -10.02 5.56 7.81
N ILE A 10 -10.11 5.72 9.12
CA ILE A 10 -9.09 5.34 10.09
C ILE A 10 -9.77 4.53 11.19
N TYR A 11 -9.28 3.30 11.42
CA TYR A 11 -9.74 2.42 12.48
C TYR A 11 -8.62 2.26 13.50
N PHE A 12 -8.85 2.59 14.76
CA PHE A 12 -7.82 2.64 15.82
C PHE A 12 -8.23 1.93 17.12
N GLU A 13 -9.13 0.97 17.03
CA GLU A 13 -9.54 0.12 18.15
C GLU A 13 -8.68 -1.14 18.21
N ASN A 14 -8.68 -1.81 19.38
CA ASN A 14 -8.13 -3.14 19.50
C ASN A 14 -8.77 -4.07 18.46
N ASP A 15 -7.94 -4.87 17.80
CA ASP A 15 -8.37 -5.76 16.72
C ASP A 15 -9.07 -5.07 15.53
N SER A 16 -8.81 -3.78 15.29
CA SER A 16 -9.37 -3.06 14.12
C SER A 16 -9.06 -3.75 12.78
N ILE A 17 -8.04 -4.60 12.72
CA ILE A 17 -7.72 -5.47 11.59
C ILE A 17 -8.90 -6.38 11.18
N GLN A 18 -9.83 -6.68 12.08
CA GLN A 18 -11.06 -7.42 11.78
C GLN A 18 -11.92 -6.74 10.70
N TYR A 19 -11.71 -5.44 10.44
CA TYR A 19 -12.38 -4.73 9.36
C TYR A 19 -12.16 -5.40 7.99
N LEU A 20 -11.02 -6.05 7.77
CA LEU A 20 -10.74 -6.79 6.54
C LEU A 20 -11.78 -7.87 6.24
N GLN A 21 -12.41 -8.44 7.27
CA GLN A 21 -13.51 -9.39 7.09
C GLN A 21 -14.76 -8.73 6.50
N LYS A 22 -15.00 -7.47 6.83
CA LYS A 22 -16.23 -6.72 6.47
C LYS A 22 -16.01 -5.77 5.29
N MET A 23 -14.77 -5.55 4.86
CA MET A 23 -14.46 -4.63 3.79
C MET A 23 -15.13 -5.07 2.48
N GLU A 24 -15.98 -4.21 1.92
CA GLU A 24 -16.73 -4.52 0.70
C GLU A 24 -15.88 -4.32 -0.57
N GLY A 25 -16.27 -5.05 -1.64
CA GLY A 25 -15.70 -4.84 -2.97
C GLY A 25 -14.30 -5.40 -3.18
N ILE A 26 -13.81 -6.29 -2.30
CA ILE A 26 -12.50 -6.91 -2.45
C ILE A 26 -12.59 -8.42 -2.67
N GLU A 27 -11.86 -8.91 -3.67
CA GLU A 27 -11.78 -10.32 -4.06
C GLU A 27 -10.33 -10.80 -4.21
N ARG A 28 -9.38 -9.86 -4.37
CA ARG A 28 -7.97 -10.17 -4.65
C ARG A 28 -7.06 -9.24 -3.86
N ALA A 29 -6.58 -9.71 -2.72
CA ALA A 29 -5.73 -8.96 -1.80
C ALA A 29 -4.24 -9.21 -2.07
N PHE A 30 -3.48 -8.15 -2.33
CA PHE A 30 -2.03 -8.20 -2.45
C PHE A 30 -1.40 -7.61 -1.20
N ILE A 31 -0.68 -8.44 -0.43
CA ILE A 31 -0.10 -8.05 0.87
C ILE A 31 1.36 -7.71 0.65
N VAL A 32 1.72 -6.44 0.85
CA VAL A 32 3.10 -5.94 0.80
C VAL A 32 3.65 -5.86 2.21
N THR A 33 4.74 -6.55 2.46
CA THR A 33 5.31 -6.69 3.80
C THR A 33 6.80 -6.99 3.75
N ASP A 34 7.41 -7.16 4.91
CA ASP A 34 8.80 -7.56 5.08
C ASP A 34 8.91 -8.97 5.69
N PRO A 35 10.09 -9.62 5.59
CA PRO A 35 10.29 -10.98 6.14
C PRO A 35 10.06 -11.08 7.64
N THR A 36 10.26 -9.99 8.40
CA THR A 36 10.05 -9.97 9.85
C THR A 36 8.58 -10.12 10.19
N MET A 37 7.70 -9.44 9.47
CA MET A 37 6.25 -9.55 9.64
C MET A 37 5.74 -10.97 9.38
N VAL A 38 6.34 -11.65 8.41
CA VAL A 38 6.04 -13.07 8.14
C VAL A 38 6.46 -13.94 9.33
N LYS A 39 7.71 -13.80 9.81
CA LYS A 39 8.24 -14.57 10.95
C LYS A 39 7.46 -14.35 12.24
N LEU A 40 6.98 -13.13 12.48
CA LEU A 40 6.20 -12.79 13.67
C LEU A 40 4.73 -13.23 13.60
N GLY A 41 4.28 -13.82 12.49
CA GLY A 41 2.90 -14.26 12.30
C GLY A 41 1.90 -13.12 12.08
N ASN A 42 2.35 -11.90 11.81
CA ASN A 42 1.45 -10.78 11.56
C ASN A 42 0.70 -10.92 10.23
N VAL A 43 1.34 -11.54 9.23
CA VAL A 43 0.70 -11.89 7.96
C VAL A 43 -0.44 -12.89 8.19
N ASP A 44 -0.24 -13.86 9.08
CA ASP A 44 -1.26 -14.87 9.38
C ASP A 44 -2.53 -14.25 10.00
N LYS A 45 -2.39 -13.16 10.77
CA LYS A 45 -3.55 -12.41 11.28
C LYS A 45 -4.34 -11.76 10.15
N VAL A 46 -3.67 -11.17 9.17
CA VAL A 46 -4.32 -10.60 7.97
C VAL A 46 -5.06 -11.69 7.21
N LEU A 47 -4.37 -12.80 6.92
CA LEU A 47 -4.95 -13.94 6.20
C LEU A 47 -6.14 -14.55 6.96
N TYR A 48 -6.07 -14.62 8.28
CA TYR A 48 -7.17 -15.11 9.11
C TYR A 48 -8.45 -14.34 8.88
N TYR A 49 -8.42 -13.00 8.89
CA TYR A 49 -9.62 -12.18 8.67
C TYR A 49 -10.05 -12.18 7.20
N LEU A 50 -9.14 -12.25 6.24
CA LEU A 50 -9.48 -12.40 4.83
C LEU A 50 -10.19 -13.74 4.56
N ARG A 51 -9.80 -14.84 5.23
CA ARG A 51 -10.43 -16.17 5.10
C ARG A 51 -11.79 -16.28 5.77
N LYS A 52 -12.08 -15.41 6.74
CA LYS A 52 -13.39 -15.35 7.42
C LYS A 52 -14.48 -14.62 6.63
N ARG A 53 -14.15 -14.09 5.48
CA ARG A 53 -15.11 -13.40 4.62
C ARG A 53 -16.13 -14.38 4.08
N GLU A 54 -17.39 -13.92 3.97
CA GLU A 54 -18.46 -14.69 3.30
C GLU A 54 -18.10 -14.97 1.84
N LYS A 55 -17.60 -13.95 1.14
CA LYS A 55 -17.07 -14.09 -0.22
C LYS A 55 -15.57 -14.32 -0.17
N TYR A 56 -15.14 -15.40 -0.81
CA TYR A 56 -13.71 -15.76 -0.86
C TYR A 56 -12.86 -14.63 -1.43
N CYS A 57 -11.75 -14.34 -0.76
CA CYS A 57 -10.76 -13.38 -1.20
C CYS A 57 -9.43 -14.10 -1.46
N HIS A 58 -8.99 -14.10 -2.70
CA HIS A 58 -7.66 -14.59 -3.07
C HIS A 58 -6.61 -13.68 -2.46
N SER A 59 -5.50 -14.23 -2.03
CA SER A 59 -4.42 -13.44 -1.45
C SER A 59 -3.06 -13.86 -2.00
N GLU A 60 -2.22 -12.88 -2.28
CA GLU A 60 -0.82 -13.05 -2.63
C GLU A 60 0.04 -12.19 -1.70
N ILE A 61 1.18 -12.73 -1.27
CA ILE A 61 2.08 -12.09 -0.31
C ILE A 61 3.37 -11.73 -1.05
N TYR A 62 3.72 -10.45 -1.02
CA TYR A 62 5.00 -9.93 -1.44
C TYR A 62 5.79 -9.51 -0.19
N SER A 63 6.76 -10.33 0.20
CA SER A 63 7.52 -10.16 1.45
C SER A 63 8.96 -9.70 1.26
N ASP A 64 9.34 -9.29 0.05
CA ASP A 64 10.72 -8.92 -0.29
C ASP A 64 11.03 -7.43 -0.05
N VAL A 65 10.25 -6.78 0.81
CA VAL A 65 10.53 -5.38 1.16
C VAL A 65 11.66 -5.33 2.18
N GLU A 66 12.76 -4.71 1.78
CA GLU A 66 13.89 -4.41 2.65
C GLU A 66 13.75 -3.00 3.26
N PRO A 67 14.50 -2.69 4.35
CA PRO A 67 14.64 -1.32 4.80
C PRO A 67 15.13 -0.41 3.66
N ASP A 68 14.54 0.78 3.54
CA ASP A 68 14.81 1.72 2.45
C ASP A 68 14.66 1.09 1.06
N PRO A 69 13.41 0.74 0.67
CA PRO A 69 13.15 0.00 -0.55
C PRO A 69 13.60 0.79 -1.78
N ASP A 70 14.31 0.13 -2.67
CA ASP A 70 14.78 0.72 -3.92
C ASP A 70 13.74 0.59 -5.05
N VAL A 71 14.02 1.29 -6.14
CA VAL A 71 13.20 1.28 -7.36
C VAL A 71 13.00 -0.14 -7.90
N GLU A 72 14.04 -0.98 -7.82
CA GLU A 72 14.01 -2.34 -8.34
C GLU A 72 13.02 -3.21 -7.53
N THR A 73 13.05 -3.11 -6.22
CA THR A 73 12.10 -3.78 -5.31
C THR A 73 10.66 -3.39 -5.63
N ILE A 74 10.40 -2.11 -5.84
CA ILE A 74 9.08 -1.62 -6.24
C ILE A 74 8.66 -2.22 -7.58
N MET A 75 9.52 -2.19 -8.58
CA MET A 75 9.18 -2.68 -9.92
C MET A 75 8.96 -4.18 -9.97
N ARG A 76 9.69 -4.98 -9.18
CA ARG A 76 9.39 -6.42 -9.00
C ARG A 76 7.99 -6.63 -8.41
N GLY A 77 7.62 -5.85 -7.39
CA GLY A 77 6.28 -5.90 -6.80
C GLY A 77 5.19 -5.49 -7.79
N VAL A 78 5.43 -4.45 -8.60
CA VAL A 78 4.51 -4.05 -9.68
C VAL A 78 4.29 -5.15 -10.70
N GLN A 79 5.35 -5.88 -11.07
CA GLN A 79 5.25 -7.01 -11.99
C GLN A 79 4.38 -8.13 -11.40
N ALA A 80 4.57 -8.46 -10.13
CA ALA A 80 3.72 -9.43 -9.41
C ALA A 80 2.27 -8.95 -9.36
N MET A 81 2.02 -7.66 -9.05
CA MET A 81 0.66 -7.09 -9.08
C MET A 81 0.00 -7.19 -10.45
N ARG A 82 0.75 -6.96 -11.54
CA ARG A 82 0.20 -7.07 -12.90
C ARG A 82 -0.24 -8.49 -13.25
N GLN A 83 0.45 -9.49 -12.72
CA GLN A 83 0.08 -10.90 -12.89
C GLN A 83 -1.11 -11.28 -12.01
N PHE A 84 -1.09 -10.85 -10.76
CA PHE A 84 -2.14 -11.16 -9.78
C PHE A 84 -3.41 -10.33 -9.97
N GLN A 85 -3.30 -9.08 -10.44
CA GLN A 85 -4.40 -8.11 -10.62
C GLN A 85 -5.22 -7.88 -9.34
N PRO A 86 -4.61 -7.33 -8.28
CA PRO A 86 -5.31 -7.05 -7.04
C PRO A 86 -6.36 -5.95 -7.19
N ASP A 87 -7.41 -6.03 -6.38
CA ASP A 87 -8.39 -4.96 -6.14
C ASP A 87 -8.21 -4.30 -4.75
N VAL A 88 -7.37 -4.88 -3.91
CA VAL A 88 -6.89 -4.26 -2.67
C VAL A 88 -5.42 -4.56 -2.44
N ILE A 89 -4.68 -3.53 -2.03
CA ILE A 89 -3.27 -3.61 -1.63
C ILE A 89 -3.24 -3.38 -0.12
N ILE A 90 -2.68 -4.33 0.61
CA ILE A 90 -2.55 -4.27 2.08
C ILE A 90 -1.07 -4.11 2.42
N ALA A 91 -0.68 -2.92 2.86
CA ALA A 91 0.66 -2.67 3.38
C ALA A 91 0.71 -3.01 4.87
N LEU A 92 1.47 -4.04 5.22
CA LEU A 92 1.63 -4.50 6.60
C LEU A 92 3.09 -4.34 7.03
N GLY A 93 3.37 -3.46 7.97
CA GLY A 93 4.72 -3.25 8.46
C GLY A 93 5.00 -1.82 8.91
N GLY A 94 6.26 -1.44 8.84
CA GLY A 94 6.74 -0.09 9.11
C GLY A 94 6.67 0.83 7.89
N GLY A 95 7.35 1.97 7.98
CA GLY A 95 7.41 2.96 6.91
C GLY A 95 7.86 2.40 5.57
N SER A 96 8.90 1.55 5.55
CA SER A 96 9.42 0.95 4.31
C SER A 96 8.38 0.10 3.58
N ALA A 97 7.63 -0.75 4.29
CA ALA A 97 6.57 -1.55 3.68
C ALA A 97 5.45 -0.68 3.10
N MET A 98 5.07 0.41 3.80
CA MET A 98 4.04 1.33 3.34
C MET A 98 4.51 2.15 2.14
N ASP A 99 5.75 2.63 2.16
CA ASP A 99 6.31 3.43 1.08
C ASP A 99 6.50 2.57 -0.18
N ALA A 100 7.00 1.34 -0.04
CA ALA A 100 7.06 0.39 -1.14
C ALA A 100 5.67 0.12 -1.73
N ALA A 101 4.66 -0.15 -0.89
CA ALA A 101 3.30 -0.42 -1.33
C ALA A 101 2.66 0.77 -2.08
N LYS A 102 2.91 2.00 -1.64
CA LYS A 102 2.45 3.22 -2.33
C LYS A 102 3.10 3.36 -3.70
N GLY A 103 4.42 3.13 -3.79
CA GLY A 103 5.15 3.12 -5.06
C GLY A 103 4.60 2.06 -6.00
N MET A 104 4.42 0.84 -5.52
CA MET A 104 3.83 -0.25 -6.28
C MET A 104 2.42 0.08 -6.76
N TRP A 105 1.56 0.63 -5.89
CA TRP A 105 0.20 1.04 -6.24
C TRP A 105 0.18 2.06 -7.36
N LEU A 106 1.04 3.08 -7.27
CA LEU A 106 1.14 4.12 -8.30
C LEU A 106 1.49 3.54 -9.67
N PHE A 107 2.55 2.73 -9.77
CA PHE A 107 2.99 2.16 -11.04
C PHE A 107 2.10 1.02 -11.54
N TYR A 108 1.34 0.38 -10.66
CA TYR A 108 0.32 -0.58 -11.03
C TYR A 108 -0.87 0.09 -11.72
N GLU A 109 -1.34 1.22 -11.19
CA GLU A 109 -2.46 1.98 -11.77
C GLU A 109 -2.05 2.86 -12.95
N HIS A 110 -0.81 3.38 -12.93
CA HIS A 110 -0.27 4.31 -13.92
C HIS A 110 1.05 3.79 -14.51
N PRO A 111 0.98 2.83 -15.45
CA PRO A 111 2.18 2.27 -16.09
C PRO A 111 3.01 3.30 -16.86
N GLU A 112 2.39 4.41 -17.26
CA GLU A 112 3.03 5.54 -17.93
C GLU A 112 3.86 6.43 -17.00
N ALA A 113 3.70 6.31 -15.69
CA ALA A 113 4.48 7.07 -14.73
C ALA A 113 5.96 6.65 -14.73
N THR A 114 6.84 7.62 -14.51
CA THR A 114 8.28 7.38 -14.36
C THR A 114 8.78 7.97 -13.04
N PHE A 115 9.83 7.38 -12.47
CA PHE A 115 10.45 7.91 -11.25
C PHE A 115 10.96 9.34 -11.45
N ASP A 116 11.58 9.63 -12.58
CA ASP A 116 12.06 10.98 -12.90
C ASP A 116 10.92 11.98 -13.00
N GLY A 117 9.82 11.60 -13.64
CA GLY A 117 8.61 12.44 -13.70
C GLY A 117 8.01 12.72 -12.33
N LEU A 118 8.02 11.75 -11.41
CA LEU A 118 7.57 11.91 -10.04
C LEU A 118 8.50 12.82 -9.23
N LYS A 119 9.82 12.67 -9.39
CA LYS A 119 10.82 13.52 -8.76
C LYS A 119 10.67 14.99 -9.18
N LEU A 120 10.45 15.23 -10.47
CA LEU A 120 10.15 16.56 -10.99
C LEU A 120 8.86 17.15 -10.41
N LYS A 121 7.80 16.33 -10.25
CA LYS A 121 6.55 16.75 -9.61
C LYS A 121 6.75 17.13 -8.14
N PHE A 122 7.62 16.42 -7.45
CA PHE A 122 7.93 16.72 -6.05
C PHE A 122 8.72 18.05 -5.92
N MET A 123 9.61 18.34 -6.86
CA MET A 123 10.40 19.58 -6.89
C MET A 123 9.61 20.79 -7.41
N ASP A 124 8.44 20.60 -8.01
CA ASP A 124 7.58 21.71 -8.45
C ASP A 124 6.87 22.35 -7.25
N ILE A 125 7.53 23.32 -6.64
CA ILE A 125 7.04 24.09 -5.50
C ILE A 125 5.70 24.76 -5.79
N ARG A 126 5.38 25.05 -7.04
CA ARG A 126 4.14 25.72 -7.45
C ARG A 126 2.97 24.76 -7.67
N LYS A 127 3.21 23.46 -7.75
CA LYS A 127 2.22 22.39 -8.01
C LYS A 127 1.24 22.67 -9.17
N ARG A 128 1.67 23.49 -10.13
CA ARG A 128 0.84 23.96 -11.25
C ARG A 128 1.02 23.17 -12.52
N ALA A 129 2.24 22.68 -12.76
CA ALA A 129 2.61 22.01 -14.01
C ALA A 129 2.28 20.52 -14.01
N TYR A 130 2.30 19.86 -12.84
CA TYR A 130 2.12 18.42 -12.75
C TYR A 130 0.97 18.06 -11.79
N LYS A 131 -0.10 17.49 -12.31
CA LYS A 131 -1.14 16.86 -11.49
C LYS A 131 -0.68 15.48 -11.06
N PHE A 132 -0.75 15.20 -9.75
CA PHE A 132 -0.55 13.85 -9.26
C PHE A 132 -1.64 12.93 -9.83
N PRO A 133 -1.29 11.72 -10.34
CA PRO A 133 -2.29 10.82 -10.88
C PRO A 133 -3.29 10.41 -9.79
N ARG A 134 -4.54 10.20 -10.18
CA ARG A 134 -5.57 9.70 -9.27
C ARG A 134 -5.35 8.21 -9.05
N LEU A 135 -5.33 7.79 -7.80
CA LEU A 135 -5.21 6.39 -7.39
C LEU A 135 -6.55 5.87 -6.85
N GLY A 136 -6.73 4.56 -6.90
CA GLY A 136 -7.92 3.89 -6.39
C GLY A 136 -8.92 3.44 -7.47
N ALA A 137 -8.56 3.54 -8.75
CA ALA A 137 -9.40 3.06 -9.84
C ALA A 137 -9.34 1.54 -10.00
N LYS A 138 -8.15 0.94 -9.82
CA LYS A 138 -7.95 -0.52 -9.92
C LYS A 138 -7.95 -1.20 -8.56
N ALA A 139 -7.31 -0.59 -7.57
CA ALA A 139 -7.17 -1.18 -6.25
C ALA A 139 -7.30 -0.15 -5.14
N GLN A 140 -7.91 -0.57 -4.04
CA GLN A 140 -7.94 0.20 -2.80
C GLN A 140 -6.62 -0.02 -2.05
N MET A 141 -6.24 0.95 -1.19
CA MET A 141 -5.06 0.86 -0.34
C MET A 141 -5.46 0.76 1.13
N VAL A 142 -4.92 -0.22 1.82
CA VAL A 142 -5.05 -0.40 3.27
C VAL A 142 -3.66 -0.39 3.90
N CYS A 143 -3.43 0.47 4.88
CA CYS A 143 -2.19 0.50 5.65
C CYS A 143 -2.43 -0.06 7.05
N ILE A 144 -1.61 -1.01 7.47
CA ILE A 144 -1.59 -1.63 8.80
C ILE A 144 -0.21 -1.39 9.42
N PRO A 145 -0.02 -0.25 10.13
CA PRO A 145 1.27 0.08 10.72
C PRO A 145 1.60 -0.84 11.89
N THR A 146 2.86 -1.25 11.96
CA THR A 146 3.43 -2.03 13.07
C THR A 146 4.49 -1.25 13.86
N THR A 147 4.81 -0.04 13.40
CA THR A 147 5.72 0.91 14.05
C THR A 147 5.00 2.21 14.32
N SER A 148 5.39 2.94 15.35
CA SER A 148 4.88 4.27 15.65
C SER A 148 5.84 5.36 15.20
N GLY A 149 5.32 6.51 14.77
CA GLY A 149 6.10 7.72 14.52
C GLY A 149 6.45 8.02 13.07
N THR A 150 6.37 7.06 12.13
CA THR A 150 6.68 7.32 10.71
C THR A 150 5.61 8.15 10.02
N GLY A 151 4.33 7.94 10.38
CA GLY A 151 3.20 8.60 9.74
C GLY A 151 2.96 8.18 8.28
N SER A 152 3.68 7.16 7.78
CA SER A 152 3.55 6.71 6.39
C SER A 152 2.15 6.21 6.05
N GLU A 153 1.40 5.73 7.03
CA GLU A 153 0.00 5.29 6.89
C GLU A 153 -0.97 6.42 6.54
N VAL A 154 -0.62 7.66 6.83
CA VAL A 154 -1.49 8.84 6.62
C VAL A 154 -0.93 9.84 5.61
N THR A 155 0.28 9.63 5.09
CA THR A 155 0.92 10.52 4.13
C THR A 155 0.74 10.06 2.69
N SER A 156 0.76 10.99 1.76
CA SER A 156 0.81 10.71 0.32
C SER A 156 2.24 10.61 -0.22
N PHE A 157 3.25 10.71 0.65
CA PHE A 157 4.65 10.60 0.29
C PHE A 157 5.13 9.15 0.38
N SER A 158 6.09 8.81 -0.47
CA SER A 158 6.84 7.57 -0.44
C SER A 158 8.32 7.93 -0.55
N VAL A 159 9.14 7.40 0.33
CA VAL A 159 10.60 7.56 0.33
C VAL A 159 11.20 6.29 -0.24
N VAL A 160 11.93 6.45 -1.33
CA VAL A 160 12.54 5.37 -2.11
C VAL A 160 13.93 5.77 -2.56
#